data_e8476cabd05758f082aae2f7fba728d0
#
_entry.id   e8476cabd05758f082aae2f7fba728d0
#
_cell.length_a   1.000
_cell.length_b   1.000
_cell.length_c   1.000
_cell.angle_alpha   90.00
_cell.angle_beta   90.00
_cell.angle_gamma   90.00
#
_symmetry.space_group_name_H-M   'P 1'
#
loop_
_entity.id
_entity.type
_entity.pdbx_description
1 polymer ?
#
loop_
_entity_poly.entity_id
_entity_poly.type
_entity_poly.pdbx_seq_one_letter_code
_entity_poly.pdbx_strand_id
1 'polypeptide(L)'
;MMRANRFYSMSAHDLRFLQIQVNLEQGKEMPAAMLMSTMDSIEFVSTVSTIGEASEYILCLRYTETTALEDFTNNDAFELSGIIEQKEGMVLTRAYAKGPIAMLVHSNPEIWLQTPTQVTSSNGLFMTVHGTTKGLKKFRDDVSELLPPSIKIRISKDLKADWIAAPQLPNRRKEVMELAVKLGYYSTPRKCTQRDLANALGVRQGTIAEHLQSAESMIIQSWADQAK
;
A
#
# COMPACT_ATOMS: atom_id res chain seq x y z
N MET A 1 36.98 -8.31 28.59
CA MET A 1 36.04 -9.43 28.55
C MET A 1 34.93 -9.05 27.55
N MET A 2 35.15 -9.40 26.29
CA MET A 2 34.24 -9.01 25.17
C MET A 2 33.00 -9.90 25.21
N ARG A 3 31.83 -9.32 25.38
CA ARG A 3 30.56 -10.04 25.16
C ARG A 3 30.35 -10.20 23.67
N ALA A 4 30.46 -11.45 23.19
CA ALA A 4 30.13 -11.82 21.84
C ALA A 4 28.63 -11.50 21.56
N ASN A 5 28.37 -10.61 20.60
CA ASN A 5 27.06 -10.43 20.01
C ASN A 5 26.62 -11.75 19.39
N ARG A 6 25.64 -12.41 19.99
CA ARG A 6 24.93 -13.50 19.34
C ARG A 6 24.08 -12.90 18.22
N PHE A 7 24.64 -12.85 17.03
CA PHE A 7 23.81 -12.78 15.83
C PHE A 7 22.99 -14.08 15.78
N TYR A 8 21.71 -13.99 16.12
CA TYR A 8 20.76 -15.04 15.76
C TYR A 8 20.75 -15.13 14.24
N SER A 9 21.29 -16.21 13.68
CA SER A 9 21.08 -16.52 12.28
C SER A 9 19.62 -16.92 12.11
N MET A 10 18.76 -15.95 11.79
CA MET A 10 17.43 -16.24 11.32
C MET A 10 17.56 -16.95 9.98
N SER A 11 17.10 -18.21 9.89
CA SER A 11 17.04 -18.86 8.61
C SER A 11 15.98 -18.14 7.75
N ALA A 12 16.29 -17.91 6.48
CA ALA A 12 15.34 -17.27 5.54
C ALA A 12 14.01 -18.04 5.44
N HIS A 13 13.96 -19.28 5.91
CA HIS A 13 12.78 -20.14 5.94
C HIS A 13 11.74 -19.79 7.02
N ASP A 14 12.11 -18.99 8.04
CA ASP A 14 11.21 -18.63 9.14
C ASP A 14 10.51 -17.27 8.93
N LEU A 15 10.90 -16.52 7.91
CA LEU A 15 10.26 -15.23 7.59
C LEU A 15 8.90 -15.44 6.92
N ARG A 16 7.97 -14.59 7.27
CA ARG A 16 6.61 -14.53 6.74
C ARG A 16 6.25 -13.10 6.41
N PHE A 17 5.21 -12.94 5.62
CA PHE A 17 4.61 -11.65 5.28
C PHE A 17 3.22 -11.56 5.87
N LEU A 18 2.91 -10.41 6.45
CA LEU A 18 1.58 -10.06 6.89
C LEU A 18 1.14 -8.83 6.09
N GLN A 19 -0.05 -8.92 5.52
CA GLN A 19 -0.63 -7.84 4.73
C GLN A 19 -1.97 -7.43 5.33
N ILE A 20 -2.15 -6.12 5.43
CA ILE A 20 -3.36 -5.49 5.96
C ILE A 20 -3.94 -4.61 4.87
N GLN A 21 -5.25 -4.69 4.70
CA GLN A 21 -6.01 -3.77 3.87
C GLN A 21 -7.12 -3.14 4.70
N VAL A 22 -7.12 -1.80 4.79
CA VAL A 22 -8.09 -0.99 5.51
C VAL A 22 -8.62 0.06 4.54
N ASN A 23 -9.90 0.03 4.21
CA ASN A 23 -10.46 1.10 3.37
C ASN A 23 -10.63 2.41 4.17
N LEU A 24 -10.87 3.53 3.49
CA LEU A 24 -10.95 4.84 4.13
C LEU A 24 -12.05 4.92 5.21
N GLU A 25 -13.20 4.30 4.98
CA GLU A 25 -14.30 4.26 5.96
C GLU A 25 -13.91 3.50 7.23
N GLN A 26 -13.22 2.37 7.07
CA GLN A 26 -12.72 1.57 8.20
C GLN A 26 -11.61 2.27 8.98
N GLY A 27 -10.81 3.08 8.31
CA GLY A 27 -9.67 3.80 8.87
C GLY A 27 -9.89 5.28 9.10
N LYS A 28 -11.13 5.80 8.99
CA LYS A 28 -11.44 7.23 9.00
C LYS A 28 -10.92 7.99 10.24
N GLU A 29 -10.79 7.31 11.37
CA GLU A 29 -10.27 7.88 12.61
C GLU A 29 -8.73 7.83 12.70
N MET A 30 -8.07 7.19 11.73
CA MET A 30 -6.61 7.17 11.66
C MET A 30 -6.06 8.48 11.11
N PRO A 31 -5.03 9.08 11.74
CA PRO A 31 -4.49 10.37 11.28
C PRO A 31 -4.05 10.38 9.81
N ALA A 32 -3.46 9.30 9.31
CA ALA A 32 -3.06 9.19 7.91
C ALA A 32 -4.24 9.18 6.93
N ALA A 33 -5.44 8.73 7.33
CA ALA A 33 -6.62 8.75 6.48
C ALA A 33 -7.17 10.17 6.28
N MET A 34 -6.95 11.06 7.23
CA MET A 34 -7.37 12.47 7.13
C MET A 34 -6.62 13.19 6.00
N LEU A 35 -5.37 12.80 5.72
CA LEU A 35 -4.57 13.36 4.63
C LEU A 35 -5.13 13.01 3.25
N MET A 36 -5.97 11.99 3.12
CA MET A 36 -6.53 11.57 1.84
C MET A 36 -7.62 12.49 1.30
N SER A 37 -7.96 13.57 2.01
CA SER A 37 -8.78 14.66 1.51
C SER A 37 -8.02 15.61 0.59
N THR A 38 -6.71 15.75 0.76
CA THR A 38 -5.84 16.67 0.01
C THR A 38 -4.70 15.94 -0.71
N MET A 39 -4.44 14.68 -0.36
CA MET A 39 -3.43 13.83 -0.98
C MET A 39 -4.03 12.70 -1.79
N ASP A 40 -3.41 12.37 -2.91
CA ASP A 40 -3.75 11.21 -3.73
C ASP A 40 -3.16 9.92 -3.15
N SER A 41 -1.89 9.98 -2.73
CA SER A 41 -1.20 8.86 -2.09
C SER A 41 -0.02 9.26 -1.22
N ILE A 42 0.25 8.41 -0.22
CA ILE A 42 1.48 8.36 0.58
C ILE A 42 2.04 6.96 0.42
N GLU A 43 3.19 6.84 -0.21
CA GLU A 43 3.84 5.56 -0.54
C GLU A 43 5.13 5.40 0.28
N PHE A 44 5.29 4.27 0.96
CA PHE A 44 6.53 3.88 1.58
C PHE A 44 7.53 3.41 0.51
N VAL A 45 8.73 3.99 0.52
CA VAL A 45 9.82 3.64 -0.42
C VAL A 45 10.87 2.78 0.29
N SER A 46 11.40 3.26 1.42
CA SER A 46 12.42 2.52 2.18
C SER A 46 12.53 3.02 3.63
N THR A 47 13.13 2.20 4.47
CA THR A 47 13.50 2.56 5.84
C THR A 47 14.85 3.29 5.84
N VAL A 48 14.93 4.43 6.53
CA VAL A 48 16.16 5.18 6.78
C VAL A 48 16.76 4.76 8.12
N SER A 49 15.95 4.78 9.18
CA SER A 49 16.38 4.45 10.54
C SER A 49 15.22 3.89 11.35
N THR A 50 15.52 2.97 12.25
CA THR A 50 14.59 2.46 13.27
C THR A 50 15.08 2.83 14.69
N ILE A 51 16.06 3.74 14.79
CA ILE A 51 16.65 4.18 16.06
C ILE A 51 15.96 5.47 16.50
N GLY A 52 15.65 5.59 17.78
CA GLY A 52 15.00 6.76 18.36
C GLY A 52 13.57 6.47 18.79
N GLU A 53 12.73 7.49 18.83
CA GLU A 53 11.35 7.41 19.32
C GLU A 53 10.37 6.90 18.26
N ALA A 54 10.72 7.02 16.97
CA ALA A 54 9.94 6.55 15.83
C ALA A 54 10.86 6.15 14.68
N SER A 55 10.38 5.28 13.80
CA SER A 55 11.10 4.91 12.57
C SER A 55 11.05 6.04 11.54
N GLU A 56 12.18 6.31 10.91
CA GLU A 56 12.31 7.26 9.80
C GLU A 56 12.27 6.50 8.47
N TYR A 57 11.46 7.02 7.55
CA TYR A 57 11.23 6.43 6.23
C TYR A 57 11.45 7.43 5.11
N ILE A 58 11.78 6.93 3.92
CA ILE A 58 11.59 7.67 2.67
C ILE A 58 10.16 7.40 2.21
N LEU A 59 9.41 8.47 1.99
CA LEU A 59 8.04 8.44 1.50
C LEU A 59 7.93 9.20 0.18
N CYS A 60 7.13 8.67 -0.75
CA CYS A 60 6.70 9.38 -1.95
C CYS A 60 5.26 9.88 -1.73
N LEU A 61 5.09 11.19 -1.73
CA LEU A 61 3.81 11.87 -1.58
C LEU A 61 3.33 12.31 -2.95
N ARG A 62 2.07 12.01 -3.30
CA ARG A 62 1.42 12.50 -4.53
C ARG A 62 0.16 13.27 -4.16
N TYR A 63 -0.02 14.42 -4.80
CA TYR A 63 -1.13 15.32 -4.48
C TYR A 63 -1.47 16.22 -5.67
N THR A 64 -2.72 16.66 -5.73
CA THR A 64 -3.21 17.67 -6.66
C THR A 64 -3.52 19.00 -5.97
N GLU A 65 -3.82 18.96 -4.66
CA GLU A 65 -4.15 20.14 -3.86
C GLU A 65 -2.90 20.86 -3.36
N THR A 66 -2.89 22.18 -3.45
CA THR A 66 -1.73 23.03 -3.07
C THR A 66 -1.45 23.02 -1.56
N THR A 67 -2.45 22.73 -0.72
CA THR A 67 -2.35 22.67 0.75
C THR A 67 -1.83 21.34 1.27
N ALA A 68 -1.77 20.30 0.40
CA ALA A 68 -1.49 18.92 0.81
C ALA A 68 -0.18 18.76 1.60
N LEU A 69 0.88 19.49 1.24
CA LEU A 69 2.17 19.41 1.92
C LEU A 69 2.12 20.08 3.31
N GLU A 70 1.35 21.15 3.45
CA GLU A 70 1.10 21.81 4.74
C GLU A 70 0.28 20.89 5.65
N ASP A 71 -0.77 20.27 5.12
CA ASP A 71 -1.59 19.29 5.84
C ASP A 71 -0.76 18.10 6.30
N PHE A 72 0.16 17.60 5.45
CA PHE A 72 1.09 16.53 5.82
C PHE A 72 2.01 16.94 6.97
N THR A 73 2.54 18.15 6.94
CA THR A 73 3.44 18.67 7.97
C THR A 73 2.73 18.89 9.31
N ASN A 74 1.45 19.24 9.27
CA ASN A 74 0.63 19.48 10.46
C ASN A 74 -0.07 18.21 10.98
N ASN A 75 0.16 17.05 10.37
CA ASN A 75 -0.51 15.80 10.73
C ASN A 75 0.27 15.01 11.79
N ASP A 76 -0.43 14.51 12.80
CA ASP A 76 0.16 13.78 13.92
C ASP A 76 0.74 12.39 13.53
N ALA A 77 0.38 11.85 12.35
CA ALA A 77 0.91 10.56 11.89
C ALA A 77 2.34 10.64 11.38
N PHE A 78 2.79 11.84 10.98
CA PHE A 78 4.11 12.02 10.37
C PHE A 78 4.80 13.28 10.90
N GLU A 79 6.12 13.21 10.99
CA GLU A 79 6.98 14.36 11.23
C GLU A 79 8.00 14.45 10.11
N LEU A 80 7.91 15.54 9.34
CA LEU A 80 8.80 15.79 8.21
C LEU A 80 10.23 16.04 8.73
N SER A 81 11.21 15.25 8.26
CA SER A 81 12.63 15.42 8.60
C SER A 81 13.47 16.00 7.47
N GLY A 82 12.98 15.96 6.24
CA GLY A 82 13.66 16.58 5.09
C GLY A 82 13.03 16.24 3.75
N ILE A 83 13.16 17.14 2.79
CA ILE A 83 12.74 16.94 1.40
C ILE A 83 13.95 16.48 0.58
N ILE A 84 13.81 15.39 -0.16
CA ILE A 84 14.84 14.84 -1.05
C ILE A 84 14.67 15.41 -2.45
N GLU A 85 13.43 15.36 -2.97
CA GLU A 85 13.08 15.87 -4.29
C GLU A 85 11.65 16.39 -4.27
N GLN A 86 11.41 17.51 -4.98
CA GLN A 86 10.08 18.08 -5.14
C GLN A 86 9.83 18.38 -6.62
N LYS A 87 8.71 17.88 -7.14
CA LYS A 87 8.17 18.15 -8.48
C LYS A 87 6.72 18.57 -8.36
N GLU A 88 6.14 19.06 -9.44
CA GLU A 88 4.70 19.37 -9.46
C GLU A 88 3.88 18.12 -9.14
N GLY A 89 3.05 18.20 -8.11
CA GLY A 89 2.18 17.10 -7.65
C GLY A 89 2.90 15.92 -6.98
N MET A 90 4.21 16.00 -6.72
CA MET A 90 4.98 14.91 -6.10
C MET A 90 6.11 15.43 -5.22
N VAL A 91 6.27 14.84 -4.04
CA VAL A 91 7.42 15.06 -3.17
C VAL A 91 7.99 13.73 -2.69
N LEU A 92 9.30 13.55 -2.86
CA LEU A 92 10.06 12.49 -2.19
C LEU A 92 10.66 13.08 -0.93
N THR A 93 10.32 12.52 0.23
CA THR A 93 10.66 13.09 1.52
C THR A 93 11.15 12.04 2.51
N ARG A 94 11.87 12.52 3.54
CA ARG A 94 12.14 11.76 4.76
C ARG A 94 11.16 12.23 5.83
N ALA A 95 10.56 11.28 6.52
CA ALA A 95 9.65 11.56 7.63
C ALA A 95 9.68 10.45 8.69
N TYR A 96 9.50 10.85 9.95
CA TYR A 96 9.22 9.91 11.03
C TYR A 96 7.73 9.54 10.98
N ALA A 97 7.42 8.24 11.04
CA ALA A 97 6.04 7.77 11.10
C ALA A 97 5.65 7.53 12.57
N LYS A 98 4.75 8.39 13.07
CA LYS A 98 4.28 8.42 14.46
C LYS A 98 2.85 7.89 14.64
N GLY A 99 2.16 7.58 13.55
CA GLY A 99 0.82 7.01 13.61
C GLY A 99 0.78 5.67 14.36
N PRO A 100 -0.38 5.30 14.96
CA PRO A 100 -0.46 4.18 15.90
C PRO A 100 0.03 2.86 15.30
N ILE A 101 -0.32 2.55 14.05
CA ILE A 101 0.14 1.31 13.38
C ILE A 101 1.65 1.34 13.11
N ALA A 102 2.20 2.50 12.71
CA ALA A 102 3.64 2.65 12.49
C ALA A 102 4.43 2.46 13.79
N MET A 103 3.91 2.92 14.91
CA MET A 103 4.50 2.73 16.22
C MET A 103 4.48 1.27 16.69
N LEU A 104 3.47 0.48 16.31
CA LEU A 104 3.48 -0.97 16.56
C LEU A 104 4.60 -1.68 15.77
N VAL A 105 4.87 -1.24 14.54
CA VAL A 105 6.02 -1.74 13.75
C VAL A 105 7.33 -1.31 14.40
N HIS A 106 7.46 -0.03 14.78
CA HIS A 106 8.66 0.51 15.40
C HIS A 106 9.02 -0.22 16.71
N SER A 107 8.04 -0.48 17.57
CA SER A 107 8.23 -1.12 18.88
C SER A 107 8.52 -2.62 18.83
N ASN A 108 8.43 -3.25 17.66
CA ASN A 108 8.61 -4.69 17.50
C ASN A 108 9.85 -5.01 16.65
N PRO A 109 10.99 -5.36 17.27
CA PRO A 109 12.25 -5.60 16.56
C PRO A 109 12.26 -6.88 15.71
N GLU A 110 11.20 -7.70 15.77
CA GLU A 110 11.08 -8.93 15.01
C GLU A 110 10.35 -8.76 13.67
N ILE A 111 9.91 -7.52 13.34
CA ILE A 111 9.18 -7.20 12.13
C ILE A 111 9.71 -5.95 11.45
N TRP A 112 9.46 -5.81 10.14
CA TRP A 112 9.86 -4.67 9.32
C TRP A 112 8.77 -4.31 8.33
N LEU A 113 8.64 -3.01 8.09
CA LEU A 113 7.79 -2.50 7.01
C LEU A 113 8.42 -2.88 5.66
N GLN A 114 7.58 -3.30 4.72
CA GLN A 114 7.99 -3.74 3.39
C GLN A 114 7.10 -3.12 2.32
N THR A 115 7.65 -2.94 1.14
CA THR A 115 6.86 -2.59 -0.05
C THR A 115 6.05 -3.80 -0.54
N PRO A 116 4.84 -3.60 -1.10
CA PRO A 116 4.11 -2.34 -1.15
C PRO A 116 3.46 -1.98 0.19
N THR A 117 3.66 -0.74 0.61
CA THR A 117 2.92 -0.12 1.72
C THR A 117 2.56 1.29 1.31
N GLN A 118 1.28 1.61 1.32
CA GLN A 118 0.75 2.90 0.86
C GLN A 118 -0.61 3.22 1.48
N VAL A 119 -0.91 4.50 1.56
CA VAL A 119 -2.27 5.01 1.79
C VAL A 119 -2.69 5.77 0.54
N THR A 120 -3.87 5.49 0.01
CA THR A 120 -4.39 6.16 -1.18
C THR A 120 -5.79 6.66 -0.96
N SER A 121 -6.14 7.78 -1.61
CA SER A 121 -7.50 8.35 -1.58
C SER A 121 -8.57 7.42 -2.16
N SER A 122 -8.20 6.46 -3.00
CA SER A 122 -9.13 5.51 -3.62
C SER A 122 -9.35 4.22 -2.84
N ASN A 123 -8.32 3.71 -2.13
CA ASN A 123 -8.36 2.36 -1.55
C ASN A 123 -8.01 2.31 -0.05
N GLY A 124 -7.63 3.44 0.54
CA GLY A 124 -7.17 3.50 1.93
C GLY A 124 -5.77 2.91 2.12
N LEU A 125 -5.53 2.31 3.28
CA LEU A 125 -4.25 1.71 3.66
C LEU A 125 -4.11 0.31 3.08
N PHE A 126 -3.01 0.09 2.37
CA PHE A 126 -2.45 -1.22 2.11
C PHE A 126 -1.06 -1.28 2.73
N MET A 127 -0.83 -2.23 3.62
CA MET A 127 0.43 -2.36 4.35
C MET A 127 0.98 -3.77 4.24
N THR A 128 2.26 -3.89 3.98
CA THR A 128 3.02 -5.13 4.02
C THR A 128 4.06 -5.06 5.12
N VAL A 129 4.04 -6.05 6.00
CA VAL A 129 5.03 -6.24 7.07
C VAL A 129 5.65 -7.61 6.89
N HIS A 130 6.97 -7.72 7.00
CA HIS A 130 7.63 -9.00 7.05
C HIS A 130 8.37 -9.19 8.37
N GLY A 131 8.58 -10.45 8.77
CA GLY A 131 9.26 -10.73 10.01
C GLY A 131 9.11 -12.16 10.46
N THR A 132 9.48 -12.42 11.72
CA THR A 132 9.32 -13.74 12.33
C THR A 132 7.84 -14.10 12.53
N THR A 133 7.54 -15.38 12.55
CA THR A 133 6.17 -15.85 12.84
C THR A 133 5.66 -15.31 14.19
N LYS A 134 6.54 -15.22 15.20
CA LYS A 134 6.22 -14.70 16.54
C LYS A 134 5.93 -13.19 16.49
N GLY A 135 6.83 -12.42 15.84
CA GLY A 135 6.68 -10.96 15.69
C GLY A 135 5.42 -10.59 14.94
N LEU A 136 5.12 -11.28 13.82
CA LEU A 136 3.91 -11.05 13.04
C LEU A 136 2.62 -11.45 13.77
N LYS A 137 2.64 -12.51 14.59
CA LYS A 137 1.49 -12.88 15.41
C LYS A 137 1.19 -11.79 16.45
N LYS A 138 2.23 -11.32 17.16
CA LYS A 138 2.06 -10.21 18.11
C LYS A 138 1.52 -8.96 17.41
N PHE A 139 2.12 -8.56 16.29
CA PHE A 139 1.68 -7.39 15.53
C PHE A 139 0.23 -7.52 15.03
N ARG A 140 -0.19 -8.71 14.56
CA ARG A 140 -1.58 -8.97 14.18
C ARG A 140 -2.53 -8.76 15.36
N ASP A 141 -2.17 -9.27 16.51
CA ASP A 141 -3.03 -9.19 17.72
C ASP A 141 -3.13 -7.71 18.16
N ASP A 142 -1.99 -7.00 18.25
CA ASP A 142 -1.93 -5.58 18.63
C ASP A 142 -2.71 -4.68 17.63
N VAL A 143 -2.55 -4.91 16.31
CA VAL A 143 -3.26 -4.10 15.29
C VAL A 143 -4.75 -4.40 15.23
N SER A 144 -5.16 -5.62 15.60
CA SER A 144 -6.58 -6.00 15.68
C SER A 144 -7.33 -5.31 16.82
N GLU A 145 -6.61 -4.79 17.82
CA GLU A 145 -7.20 -3.96 18.88
C GLU A 145 -7.43 -2.50 18.44
N LEU A 146 -6.63 -2.03 17.46
CA LEU A 146 -6.73 -0.66 16.94
C LEU A 146 -7.74 -0.50 15.80
N LEU A 147 -8.03 -1.57 15.09
CA LEU A 147 -8.80 -1.53 13.84
C LEU A 147 -10.12 -2.30 13.97
N PRO A 148 -11.15 -1.93 13.19
CA PRO A 148 -12.43 -2.64 13.19
C PRO A 148 -12.27 -4.12 12.85
N PRO A 149 -13.11 -5.03 13.41
CA PRO A 149 -13.04 -6.47 13.13
C PRO A 149 -13.22 -6.86 11.65
N SER A 150 -13.75 -5.95 10.85
CA SER A 150 -14.00 -6.15 9.40
C SER A 150 -12.78 -6.00 8.51
N ILE A 151 -11.59 -5.67 9.07
CA ILE A 151 -10.36 -5.54 8.28
C ILE A 151 -9.88 -6.89 7.76
N LYS A 152 -9.22 -6.85 6.61
CA LYS A 152 -8.60 -8.04 6.02
C LYS A 152 -7.13 -8.11 6.41
N ILE A 153 -6.77 -9.12 7.21
CA ILE A 153 -5.39 -9.46 7.54
C ILE A 153 -5.05 -10.80 6.90
N ARG A 154 -3.95 -10.85 6.16
CA ARG A 154 -3.47 -12.05 5.50
C ARG A 154 -2.03 -12.33 5.89
N ILE A 155 -1.73 -13.58 6.26
CA ILE A 155 -0.36 -14.05 6.51
C ILE A 155 0.00 -15.05 5.42
N SER A 156 1.17 -14.89 4.80
CA SER A 156 1.68 -15.77 3.74
C SER A 156 3.16 -16.08 3.92
N LYS A 157 3.61 -17.20 3.36
CA LYS A 157 5.02 -17.58 3.31
C LYS A 157 5.79 -16.83 2.23
N ASP A 158 5.11 -16.52 1.14
CA ASP A 158 5.71 -15.93 -0.04
C ASP A 158 5.16 -14.52 -0.27
N LEU A 159 6.06 -13.58 -0.53
CA LEU A 159 5.70 -12.30 -1.11
C LEU A 159 5.32 -12.56 -2.56
N LYS A 160 4.05 -12.46 -2.90
CA LYS A 160 3.64 -12.57 -4.29
C LYS A 160 4.08 -11.30 -5.02
N ALA A 161 4.98 -11.46 -5.98
CA ALA A 161 5.51 -10.39 -6.80
C ALA A 161 4.40 -9.62 -7.54
N ASP A 162 3.28 -10.28 -7.86
CA ASP A 162 2.10 -9.70 -8.51
C ASP A 162 1.47 -8.52 -7.73
N TRP A 163 1.88 -8.31 -6.48
CA TRP A 163 1.36 -7.24 -5.63
C TRP A 163 2.24 -5.98 -5.64
N ILE A 164 3.46 -6.07 -6.20
CA ILE A 164 4.47 -5.00 -6.10
C ILE A 164 4.31 -3.98 -7.23
N ALA A 165 3.69 -4.34 -8.34
CA ALA A 165 3.72 -3.54 -9.56
C ALA A 165 2.35 -3.17 -10.15
N ALA A 166 1.24 -3.60 -9.56
CA ALA A 166 -0.08 -3.29 -10.12
C ALA A 166 -0.56 -1.89 -9.68
N PRO A 167 -0.83 -0.97 -10.61
CA PRO A 167 -1.44 0.32 -10.26
C PRO A 167 -2.81 0.08 -9.60
N GLN A 168 -3.14 0.92 -8.62
CA GLN A 168 -4.45 0.85 -7.97
C GLN A 168 -5.52 1.32 -8.93
N LEU A 169 -6.41 0.43 -9.31
CA LEU A 169 -7.55 0.77 -10.16
C LEU A 169 -8.75 1.17 -9.29
N PRO A 170 -9.50 2.23 -9.65
CA PRO A 170 -10.78 2.55 -9.03
C PRO A 170 -11.73 1.33 -9.03
N ASN A 171 -12.55 1.19 -7.99
CA ASN A 171 -13.34 -0.02 -7.73
C ASN A 171 -14.10 -0.57 -8.95
N ARG A 172 -14.77 0.29 -9.71
CA ARG A 172 -15.51 -0.14 -10.92
C ARG A 172 -14.60 -0.64 -12.03
N ARG A 173 -13.46 0.02 -12.25
CA ARG A 173 -12.47 -0.42 -13.26
C ARG A 173 -11.81 -1.72 -12.84
N LYS A 174 -11.53 -1.87 -11.54
CA LYS A 174 -10.99 -3.10 -10.96
C LYS A 174 -11.94 -4.27 -11.15
N GLU A 175 -13.24 -4.09 -10.85
CA GLU A 175 -14.29 -5.10 -11.05
C GLU A 175 -14.36 -5.57 -12.51
N VAL A 176 -14.35 -4.63 -13.47
CA VAL A 176 -14.36 -4.93 -14.90
C VAL A 176 -13.09 -5.68 -15.31
N MET A 177 -11.92 -5.25 -14.85
CA MET A 177 -10.64 -5.91 -15.17
C MET A 177 -10.55 -7.32 -14.58
N GLU A 178 -10.96 -7.52 -13.33
CA GLU A 178 -10.98 -8.83 -12.69
C GLU A 178 -11.92 -9.81 -13.46
N LEU A 179 -13.08 -9.33 -13.84
CA LEU A 179 -14.01 -10.13 -14.66
C LEU A 179 -13.44 -10.42 -16.04
N ALA A 180 -12.82 -9.45 -16.70
CA ALA A 180 -12.19 -9.61 -18.01
C ALA A 180 -11.08 -10.67 -17.98
N VAL A 181 -10.23 -10.64 -16.95
CA VAL A 181 -9.19 -11.67 -16.74
C VAL A 181 -9.83 -13.04 -16.46
N LYS A 182 -10.81 -13.10 -15.58
CA LYS A 182 -11.50 -14.35 -15.19
C LYS A 182 -12.17 -15.03 -16.37
N LEU A 183 -12.81 -14.26 -17.25
CA LEU A 183 -13.51 -14.80 -18.44
C LEU A 183 -12.59 -14.98 -19.65
N GLY A 184 -11.30 -14.62 -19.54
CA GLY A 184 -10.30 -14.80 -20.58
C GLY A 184 -10.39 -13.78 -21.71
N TYR A 185 -10.84 -12.56 -21.46
CA TYR A 185 -10.83 -11.46 -22.44
C TYR A 185 -9.41 -11.17 -22.96
N TYR A 186 -8.40 -11.28 -22.09
CA TYR A 186 -6.98 -11.09 -22.41
C TYR A 186 -6.24 -12.38 -22.76
N SER A 187 -6.95 -13.52 -22.86
CA SER A 187 -6.33 -14.78 -23.30
C SER A 187 -6.05 -14.75 -24.80
N THR A 188 -5.07 -15.54 -25.24
CA THR A 188 -4.79 -15.77 -26.67
C THR A 188 -5.01 -17.24 -27.00
N PRO A 189 -6.04 -17.60 -27.78
CA PRO A 189 -7.11 -16.73 -28.31
C PRO A 189 -8.07 -16.22 -27.23
N ARG A 190 -8.75 -15.09 -27.49
CA ARG A 190 -9.78 -14.54 -26.58
C ARG A 190 -10.89 -15.53 -26.35
N LYS A 191 -11.34 -15.63 -25.07
CA LYS A 191 -12.42 -16.55 -24.68
C LYS A 191 -13.76 -15.84 -24.45
N CYS A 192 -13.77 -14.51 -24.36
CA CYS A 192 -14.98 -13.70 -24.24
C CYS A 192 -14.83 -12.35 -24.95
N THR A 193 -15.95 -11.67 -25.17
CA THR A 193 -16.06 -10.35 -25.80
C THR A 193 -16.43 -9.28 -24.77
N GLN A 194 -16.31 -8.00 -25.14
CA GLN A 194 -16.83 -6.88 -24.31
C GLN A 194 -18.34 -6.98 -24.10
N ARG A 195 -19.06 -7.58 -25.03
CA ARG A 195 -20.51 -7.80 -24.92
C ARG A 195 -20.84 -8.82 -23.83
N ASP A 196 -20.03 -9.86 -23.71
CA ASP A 196 -20.19 -10.88 -22.66
C ASP A 196 -19.90 -10.28 -21.28
N LEU A 197 -18.89 -9.43 -21.16
CA LEU A 197 -18.60 -8.66 -19.94
C LEU A 197 -19.75 -7.72 -19.58
N ALA A 198 -20.31 -7.03 -20.58
CA ALA A 198 -21.45 -6.12 -20.40
C ALA A 198 -22.69 -6.85 -19.89
N ASN A 199 -22.99 -8.01 -20.47
CA ASN A 199 -24.09 -8.86 -20.05
C ASN A 199 -23.88 -9.38 -18.61
N ALA A 200 -22.68 -9.80 -18.26
CA ALA A 200 -22.34 -10.32 -16.93
C ALA A 200 -22.44 -9.26 -15.82
N LEU A 201 -22.15 -8.00 -16.14
CA LEU A 201 -22.21 -6.87 -15.18
C LEU A 201 -23.52 -6.06 -15.27
N GLY A 202 -24.42 -6.39 -16.18
CA GLY A 202 -25.69 -5.68 -16.36
C GLY A 202 -25.52 -4.23 -16.83
N VAL A 203 -24.47 -3.92 -17.62
CA VAL A 203 -24.15 -2.57 -18.11
C VAL A 203 -24.09 -2.54 -19.64
N ARG A 204 -23.97 -1.34 -20.23
CA ARG A 204 -23.81 -1.18 -21.68
C ARG A 204 -22.39 -1.54 -22.12
N GLN A 205 -22.25 -2.08 -23.35
CA GLN A 205 -20.94 -2.40 -23.92
C GLN A 205 -20.00 -1.19 -23.98
N GLY A 206 -20.51 0.01 -24.29
CA GLY A 206 -19.70 1.24 -24.28
C GLY A 206 -19.09 1.53 -22.92
N THR A 207 -19.84 1.32 -21.83
CA THR A 207 -19.34 1.48 -20.45
C THR A 207 -18.22 0.51 -20.14
N ILE A 208 -18.32 -0.76 -20.62
CA ILE A 208 -17.22 -1.72 -20.48
C ILE A 208 -15.99 -1.27 -21.26
N ALA A 209 -16.16 -0.81 -22.50
CA ALA A 209 -15.06 -0.32 -23.33
C ALA A 209 -14.31 0.84 -22.65
N GLU A 210 -15.03 1.81 -22.10
CA GLU A 210 -14.45 2.95 -21.36
C GLU A 210 -13.69 2.50 -20.11
N HIS A 211 -14.27 1.59 -19.32
CA HIS A 211 -13.62 1.06 -18.12
C HIS A 211 -12.35 0.26 -18.45
N LEU A 212 -12.38 -0.59 -19.47
CA LEU A 212 -11.21 -1.35 -19.93
C LEU A 212 -10.12 -0.40 -20.42
N GLN A 213 -10.46 0.52 -21.35
CA GLN A 213 -9.50 1.45 -21.92
C GLN A 213 -8.84 2.31 -20.84
N SER A 214 -9.64 2.80 -19.89
CA SER A 214 -9.10 3.61 -18.79
C SER A 214 -8.21 2.81 -17.85
N ALA A 215 -8.58 1.57 -17.53
CA ALA A 215 -7.78 0.67 -16.69
C ALA A 215 -6.47 0.26 -17.41
N GLU A 216 -6.55 -0.11 -18.68
CA GLU A 216 -5.41 -0.44 -19.54
C GLU A 216 -4.43 0.74 -19.64
N SER A 217 -4.95 1.97 -19.83
CA SER A 217 -4.13 3.18 -19.85
C SER A 217 -3.37 3.37 -18.55
N MET A 218 -4.01 3.22 -17.40
CA MET A 218 -3.36 3.35 -16.09
C MET A 218 -2.26 2.29 -15.89
N ILE A 219 -2.52 1.06 -16.30
CA ILE A 219 -1.55 -0.06 -16.18
C ILE A 219 -0.34 0.20 -17.09
N ILE A 220 -0.59 0.58 -18.35
CA ILE A 220 0.47 0.82 -19.33
C ILE A 220 1.31 2.04 -18.95
N GLN A 221 0.68 3.12 -18.48
CA GLN A 221 1.41 4.31 -18.01
C GLN A 221 2.25 3.99 -16.78
N SER A 222 1.70 3.27 -15.81
CA SER A 222 2.46 2.84 -14.63
C SER A 222 3.67 1.98 -15.01
N TRP A 223 3.51 1.07 -15.96
CA TRP A 223 4.62 0.28 -16.51
C TRP A 223 5.66 1.17 -17.21
N ALA A 224 5.22 2.11 -18.05
CA ALA A 224 6.12 2.99 -18.78
C ALA A 224 6.92 3.92 -17.85
N ASP A 225 6.34 4.35 -16.74
CA ASP A 225 7.02 5.20 -15.75
C ASP A 225 8.06 4.42 -14.93
N GLN A 226 7.84 3.11 -14.73
CA GLN A 226 8.80 2.22 -14.08
C GLN A 226 9.94 1.75 -15.01
N ALA A 227 9.73 1.82 -16.33
CA ALA A 227 10.69 1.37 -17.33
C ALA A 227 11.73 2.45 -17.75
N LYS A 228 11.61 3.67 -17.18
CA LYS A 228 12.57 4.78 -17.35
C LYS A 228 13.60 4.79 -16.25
#